data_3646f50ac5d0528d98ee0b2b869c8e89
#
_entry.id   3646f50ac5d0528d98ee0b2b869c8e89
#
_cell.length_a   1.000
_cell.length_b   1.000
_cell.length_c   1.000
_cell.angle_alpha   90.00
_cell.angle_beta   90.00
_cell.angle_gamma   90.00
#
_symmetry.space_group_name_H-M   'P 1'
#
loop_
_entity.id
_entity.type
_entity.pdbx_description
1 polymer ?
#
loop_
_entity_poly.entity_id
_entity_poly.type
_entity_poly.pdbx_seq_one_letter_code
_entity_poly.pdbx_strand_id
1 'polypeptide(L)'
;FPIIVAPMFLVSNKEMIIESINAGITGAIPALNYRSVEELRSAIKEIKQETKGPFGINIIVNKSNFYYKEQLRICCEEKVDFLITSLGSPEETIKMAHQNGVKVFCDVVDVKYAKKVEALGADAIIAVNKEAGGHAGSTSYMELIPLLKSECTIPIISAGGVGNGFEAKKMLEHGADGLSIGSIFIACNESGVSEEYKRACVDYGEKD
;
A
#
# COMPACT_ATOMS: atom_id res chain seq x y z
N PHE A 1 5.94 8.96 -12.78
CA PHE A 1 6.25 7.88 -11.82
C PHE A 1 4.97 7.49 -11.07
N PRO A 2 4.83 6.22 -10.67
CA PRO A 2 3.63 5.74 -10.00
C PRO A 2 3.49 6.27 -8.57
N ILE A 3 2.26 6.70 -8.23
CA ILE A 3 1.87 7.04 -6.86
C ILE A 3 0.75 6.08 -6.45
N ILE A 4 0.90 5.49 -5.28
CA ILE A 4 -0.12 4.66 -4.62
C ILE A 4 -0.64 5.44 -3.41
N VAL A 5 -1.94 5.69 -3.34
CA VAL A 5 -2.57 6.07 -2.07
C VAL A 5 -2.47 4.86 -1.15
N ALA A 6 -1.69 5.02 -0.07
CA ALA A 6 -1.36 3.91 0.83
C ALA A 6 -2.61 3.29 1.47
N PRO A 7 -2.61 1.98 1.70
CA PRO A 7 -3.69 1.35 2.45
C PRO A 7 -3.64 1.79 3.92
N MET A 8 -4.65 2.53 4.35
CA MET A 8 -4.77 3.03 5.72
C MET A 8 -5.99 2.40 6.40
N PHE A 9 -5.76 1.72 7.54
CA PHE A 9 -6.81 1.03 8.28
C PHE A 9 -7.90 2.00 8.73
N LEU A 10 -9.16 1.70 8.40
CA LEU A 10 -10.36 2.49 8.64
C LEU A 10 -10.37 3.91 8.03
N VAL A 11 -9.39 4.25 7.19
CA VAL A 11 -9.29 5.54 6.51
C VAL A 11 -9.52 5.38 5.01
N SER A 12 -8.75 4.48 4.36
CA SER A 12 -8.90 4.21 2.93
C SER A 12 -10.21 3.45 2.67
N ASN A 13 -10.96 3.91 1.69
CA ASN A 13 -12.23 3.33 1.25
C ASN A 13 -12.30 3.27 -0.27
N LYS A 14 -13.37 2.73 -0.83
CA LYS A 14 -13.56 2.59 -2.27
C LYS A 14 -13.63 3.94 -2.98
N GLU A 15 -14.27 4.93 -2.37
CA GLU A 15 -14.42 6.29 -2.89
C GLU A 15 -13.04 6.94 -3.10
N MET A 16 -12.16 6.83 -2.11
CA MET A 16 -10.78 7.32 -2.19
C MET A 16 -10.01 6.67 -3.34
N ILE A 17 -10.19 5.37 -3.58
CA ILE A 17 -9.50 4.67 -4.66
C ILE A 17 -10.06 5.07 -6.02
N ILE A 18 -11.38 5.19 -6.16
CA ILE A 18 -12.05 5.64 -7.38
C ILE A 18 -11.52 7.02 -7.79
N GLU A 19 -11.53 7.97 -6.86
CA GLU A 19 -11.05 9.33 -7.14
C GLU A 19 -9.52 9.40 -7.36
N SER A 20 -8.75 8.54 -6.70
CA SER A 20 -7.32 8.41 -6.99
C SER A 20 -7.06 7.98 -8.43
N ILE A 21 -7.81 7.00 -8.93
CA ILE A 21 -7.71 6.52 -10.31
C ILE A 21 -8.17 7.61 -11.29
N ASN A 22 -9.26 8.29 -11.00
CA ASN A 22 -9.76 9.42 -11.81
C ASN A 22 -8.74 10.56 -11.89
N ALA A 23 -7.95 10.77 -10.82
CA ALA A 23 -6.86 11.75 -10.76
C ALA A 23 -5.56 11.27 -11.45
N GLY A 24 -5.52 10.05 -11.99
CA GLY A 24 -4.37 9.50 -12.73
C GLY A 24 -3.29 8.86 -11.87
N ILE A 25 -3.60 8.53 -10.60
CA ILE A 25 -2.76 7.74 -9.71
C ILE A 25 -3.47 6.43 -9.37
N THR A 26 -2.93 5.64 -8.45
CA THR A 26 -3.61 4.43 -7.96
C THR A 26 -3.69 4.43 -6.44
N GLY A 27 -4.38 3.45 -5.88
CA GLY A 27 -4.43 3.27 -4.44
C GLY A 27 -4.70 1.83 -4.04
N ALA A 28 -4.62 1.59 -2.74
CA ALA A 28 -4.94 0.29 -2.15
C ALA A 28 -5.80 0.43 -0.89
N ILE A 29 -6.66 -0.56 -0.65
CA ILE A 29 -7.53 -0.61 0.53
C ILE A 29 -7.11 -1.81 1.40
N PRO A 30 -7.03 -1.66 2.73
CA PRO A 30 -6.88 -2.81 3.60
C PRO A 30 -8.10 -3.75 3.52
N ALA A 31 -7.86 -5.04 3.26
CA ALA A 31 -8.94 -6.03 3.29
C ALA A 31 -9.64 -6.09 4.66
N LEU A 32 -8.92 -5.76 5.74
CA LEU A 32 -9.46 -5.71 7.11
C LEU A 32 -10.42 -4.53 7.36
N ASN A 33 -10.59 -3.58 6.42
CA ASN A 33 -11.62 -2.55 6.52
C ASN A 33 -13.03 -3.12 6.32
N TYR A 34 -13.13 -4.33 5.80
CA TYR A 34 -14.39 -5.03 5.55
C TYR A 34 -14.63 -6.12 6.60
N ARG A 35 -15.85 -6.19 7.14
CA ARG A 35 -16.22 -7.14 8.20
C ARG A 35 -16.46 -8.56 7.68
N SER A 36 -16.75 -8.66 6.39
CA SER A 36 -16.94 -9.95 5.72
C SER A 36 -16.21 -9.97 4.38
N VAL A 37 -16.00 -11.16 3.85
CA VAL A 37 -15.38 -11.36 2.52
C VAL A 37 -16.36 -10.97 1.41
N GLU A 38 -17.64 -11.02 1.65
CA GLU A 38 -18.69 -10.57 0.73
C GLU A 38 -18.67 -9.05 0.57
N GLU A 39 -18.50 -8.30 1.66
CA GLU A 39 -18.32 -6.85 1.63
C GLU A 39 -17.06 -6.46 0.86
N LEU A 40 -15.94 -7.16 1.08
CA LEU A 40 -14.71 -6.95 0.31
C LEU A 40 -14.95 -7.20 -1.18
N ARG A 41 -15.62 -8.30 -1.53
CA ARG A 41 -15.98 -8.62 -2.92
C ARG A 41 -16.85 -7.54 -3.56
N SER A 42 -17.85 -7.04 -2.83
CA SER A 42 -18.72 -5.97 -3.31
C SER A 42 -17.92 -4.71 -3.63
N ALA A 43 -17.07 -4.28 -2.70
CA ALA A 43 -16.22 -3.11 -2.89
C ALA A 43 -15.28 -3.24 -4.09
N ILE A 44 -14.65 -4.40 -4.29
CA ILE A 44 -13.81 -4.66 -5.47
C ILE A 44 -14.62 -4.52 -6.77
N LYS A 45 -15.83 -5.08 -6.81
CA LYS A 45 -16.71 -4.98 -7.99
C LYS A 45 -17.16 -3.56 -8.26
N GLU A 46 -17.52 -2.80 -7.22
CA GLU A 46 -17.92 -1.40 -7.33
C GLU A 46 -16.78 -0.55 -7.92
N ILE A 47 -15.54 -0.69 -7.40
CA ILE A 47 -14.38 0.03 -7.96
C ILE A 47 -14.21 -0.31 -9.45
N LYS A 48 -14.31 -1.59 -9.83
CA LYS A 48 -14.19 -2.01 -11.24
C LYS A 48 -15.30 -1.51 -12.16
N GLN A 49 -16.48 -1.26 -11.62
CA GLN A 49 -17.60 -0.67 -12.35
C GLN A 49 -17.38 0.83 -12.60
N GLU A 50 -16.89 1.54 -11.59
CA GLU A 50 -16.73 2.99 -11.61
C GLU A 50 -15.43 3.45 -12.28
N THR A 51 -14.38 2.59 -12.32
CA THR A 51 -13.08 2.95 -12.88
C THR A 51 -12.52 1.89 -13.82
N LYS A 52 -11.49 2.26 -14.61
CA LYS A 52 -10.74 1.34 -15.49
C LYS A 52 -9.24 1.29 -15.16
N GLY A 53 -8.79 2.08 -14.19
CA GLY A 53 -7.39 2.08 -13.76
C GLY A 53 -7.07 0.98 -12.74
N PRO A 54 -5.78 0.72 -12.51
CA PRO A 54 -5.34 -0.31 -11.59
C PRO A 54 -5.58 0.09 -10.14
N PHE A 55 -5.87 -0.89 -9.27
CA PHE A 55 -5.92 -0.73 -7.83
C PHE A 55 -5.49 -2.00 -7.09
N GLY A 56 -5.16 -1.84 -5.82
CA GLY A 56 -4.70 -2.92 -4.98
C GLY A 56 -5.52 -3.16 -3.72
N ILE A 57 -5.32 -4.35 -3.15
CA ILE A 57 -5.82 -4.71 -1.82
C ILE A 57 -4.64 -5.05 -0.91
N ASN A 58 -4.58 -4.44 0.27
CA ASN A 58 -3.60 -4.81 1.29
C ASN A 58 -4.13 -5.98 2.11
N ILE A 59 -3.33 -7.01 2.25
CA ILE A 59 -3.63 -8.21 3.05
C ILE A 59 -2.58 -8.38 4.14
N ILE A 60 -3.03 -8.48 5.38
CA ILE A 60 -2.19 -8.88 6.50
C ILE A 60 -1.98 -10.40 6.44
N VAL A 61 -0.74 -10.82 6.20
CA VAL A 61 -0.39 -12.25 6.03
C VAL A 61 0.07 -12.91 7.34
N ASN A 62 -0.34 -12.36 8.47
CA ASN A 62 -0.06 -12.88 9.81
C ASN A 62 -1.15 -13.86 10.25
N LYS A 63 -0.80 -14.80 11.13
CA LYS A 63 -1.72 -15.76 11.73
C LYS A 63 -2.88 -15.13 12.51
N SER A 64 -2.76 -13.86 12.92
CA SER A 64 -3.84 -13.11 13.55
C SER A 64 -4.97 -12.72 12.59
N ASN A 65 -4.74 -12.76 11.28
CA ASN A 65 -5.78 -12.55 10.28
C ASN A 65 -6.48 -13.87 9.95
N PHE A 66 -7.57 -14.17 10.65
CA PHE A 66 -8.35 -15.39 10.44
C PHE A 66 -8.99 -15.47 9.05
N TYR A 67 -9.20 -14.33 8.37
CA TYR A 67 -9.82 -14.25 7.04
C TYR A 67 -8.79 -14.27 5.90
N TYR A 68 -7.50 -14.37 6.19
CA TYR A 68 -6.42 -14.25 5.21
C TYR A 68 -6.65 -15.08 3.94
N LYS A 69 -6.93 -16.38 4.08
CA LYS A 69 -7.11 -17.28 2.93
C LYS A 69 -8.30 -16.94 2.07
N GLU A 70 -9.40 -16.54 2.69
CA GLU A 70 -10.62 -16.16 1.98
C GLU A 70 -10.46 -14.80 1.30
N GLN A 71 -9.83 -13.84 1.97
CA GLN A 71 -9.48 -12.54 1.38
C GLN A 71 -8.59 -12.71 0.15
N LEU A 72 -7.53 -13.51 0.27
CA LEU A 72 -6.63 -13.82 -0.85
C LEU A 72 -7.38 -14.48 -2.01
N ARG A 73 -8.21 -15.48 -1.73
CA ARG A 73 -9.02 -16.16 -2.76
C ARG A 73 -9.92 -15.18 -3.50
N ILE A 74 -10.64 -14.32 -2.80
CA ILE A 74 -11.53 -13.32 -3.41
C ILE A 74 -10.76 -12.32 -4.26
N CYS A 75 -9.65 -11.79 -3.78
CA CYS A 75 -8.82 -10.88 -4.56
C CYS A 75 -8.32 -11.51 -5.86
N CYS A 76 -7.94 -12.80 -5.82
CA CYS A 76 -7.54 -13.54 -7.00
C CYS A 76 -8.70 -13.83 -7.96
N GLU A 77 -9.86 -14.26 -7.44
CA GLU A 77 -11.07 -14.51 -8.25
C GLU A 77 -11.56 -13.24 -8.95
N GLU A 78 -11.59 -12.13 -8.23
CA GLU A 78 -11.98 -10.83 -8.77
C GLU A 78 -10.85 -10.16 -9.57
N LYS A 79 -9.65 -10.77 -9.64
CA LYS A 79 -8.49 -10.27 -10.42
C LYS A 79 -8.20 -8.80 -10.13
N VAL A 80 -7.90 -8.46 -8.87
CA VAL A 80 -7.36 -7.15 -8.52
C VAL A 80 -6.00 -6.99 -9.20
N ASP A 81 -5.57 -5.76 -9.47
CA ASP A 81 -4.34 -5.55 -10.23
C ASP A 81 -3.08 -5.91 -9.42
N PHE A 82 -3.11 -5.61 -8.12
CA PHE A 82 -2.03 -5.99 -7.22
C PHE A 82 -2.49 -6.22 -5.79
N LEU A 83 -1.71 -7.00 -5.05
CA LEU A 83 -1.82 -7.17 -3.61
C LEU A 83 -0.64 -6.48 -2.92
N ILE A 84 -0.88 -5.88 -1.76
CA ILE A 84 0.17 -5.43 -0.85
C ILE A 84 0.17 -6.37 0.35
N THR A 85 1.29 -7.02 0.64
CA THR A 85 1.41 -7.92 1.80
C THR A 85 2.15 -7.26 2.94
N SER A 86 1.61 -7.38 4.15
CA SER A 86 2.20 -6.85 5.37
C SER A 86 2.22 -7.90 6.49
N LEU A 87 3.20 -7.81 7.39
CA LEU A 87 3.27 -8.56 8.66
C LEU A 87 3.29 -10.10 8.52
N GLY A 88 4.22 -10.65 7.75
CA GLY A 88 4.39 -12.10 7.69
C GLY A 88 5.14 -12.58 6.45
N SER A 89 5.03 -13.89 6.13
CA SER A 89 5.62 -14.44 4.91
C SER A 89 4.63 -14.32 3.75
N PRO A 90 5.00 -13.67 2.62
CA PRO A 90 4.12 -13.52 1.47
C PRO A 90 4.11 -14.76 0.54
N GLU A 91 4.80 -15.83 0.86
CA GLU A 91 5.05 -16.98 -0.03
C GLU A 91 3.76 -17.58 -0.62
N GLU A 92 2.77 -17.87 0.22
CA GLU A 92 1.48 -18.41 -0.23
C GLU A 92 0.72 -17.38 -1.07
N THR A 93 0.78 -16.10 -0.68
CA THR A 93 0.15 -14.99 -1.44
C THR A 93 0.76 -14.85 -2.82
N ILE A 94 2.08 -14.80 -2.94
CA ILE A 94 2.79 -14.68 -4.22
C ILE A 94 2.41 -15.84 -5.15
N LYS A 95 2.48 -17.08 -4.63
CA LYS A 95 2.15 -18.27 -5.41
C LYS A 95 0.71 -18.24 -5.95
N MET A 96 -0.27 -17.95 -5.12
CA MET A 96 -1.68 -17.92 -5.53
C MET A 96 -1.99 -16.73 -6.43
N ALA A 97 -1.48 -15.56 -6.11
CA ALA A 97 -1.69 -14.34 -6.89
C ALA A 97 -1.14 -14.49 -8.31
N HIS A 98 0.09 -14.97 -8.48
CA HIS A 98 0.70 -15.18 -9.79
C HIS A 98 -0.04 -16.21 -10.64
N GLN A 99 -0.58 -17.28 -10.05
CA GLN A 99 -1.43 -18.24 -10.77
C GLN A 99 -2.69 -17.60 -11.35
N ASN A 100 -3.13 -16.46 -10.81
CA ASN A 100 -4.30 -15.73 -11.24
C ASN A 100 -3.97 -14.42 -11.99
N GLY A 101 -2.69 -14.15 -12.27
CA GLY A 101 -2.24 -12.96 -12.99
C GLY A 101 -2.26 -11.68 -12.15
N VAL A 102 -2.29 -11.79 -10.82
CA VAL A 102 -2.28 -10.69 -9.87
C VAL A 102 -0.85 -10.43 -9.38
N LYS A 103 -0.39 -9.18 -9.37
CA LYS A 103 0.92 -8.78 -8.87
C LYS A 103 0.95 -8.73 -7.34
N VAL A 104 2.15 -8.89 -6.75
CA VAL A 104 2.34 -8.81 -5.30
C VAL A 104 3.47 -7.85 -4.95
N PHE A 105 3.14 -6.80 -4.21
CA PHE A 105 4.08 -5.86 -3.62
C PHE A 105 4.23 -6.19 -2.14
N CYS A 106 5.45 -6.14 -1.62
CA CYS A 106 5.71 -6.56 -0.25
C CYS A 106 6.26 -5.41 0.60
N ASP A 107 5.60 -5.11 1.72
CA ASP A 107 6.12 -4.19 2.73
C ASP A 107 7.37 -4.77 3.36
N VAL A 108 8.46 -4.00 3.35
CA VAL A 108 9.72 -4.36 4.00
C VAL A 108 10.31 -3.15 4.74
N VAL A 109 11.05 -3.42 5.79
CA VAL A 109 11.71 -2.41 6.63
C VAL A 109 13.24 -2.49 6.57
N ASP A 110 13.79 -3.54 5.94
CA ASP A 110 15.24 -3.76 5.82
C ASP A 110 15.60 -4.63 4.60
N VAL A 111 16.90 -4.70 4.30
CA VAL A 111 17.45 -5.48 3.17
C VAL A 111 17.24 -6.98 3.32
N LYS A 112 17.27 -7.50 4.54
CA LYS A 112 17.12 -8.94 4.78
C LYS A 112 15.74 -9.42 4.33
N TYR A 113 14.70 -8.69 4.70
CA TYR A 113 13.34 -8.98 4.25
C TYR A 113 13.16 -8.69 2.77
N ALA A 114 13.76 -7.62 2.24
CA ALA A 114 13.72 -7.29 0.82
C ALA A 114 14.26 -8.43 -0.06
N LYS A 115 15.46 -8.93 0.23
CA LYS A 115 16.03 -10.08 -0.48
C LYS A 115 15.18 -11.34 -0.36
N LYS A 116 14.57 -11.55 0.81
CA LYS A 116 13.68 -12.69 1.02
C LYS A 116 12.44 -12.63 0.13
N VAL A 117 11.76 -11.47 0.08
CA VAL A 117 10.54 -11.35 -0.72
C VAL A 117 10.84 -11.35 -2.21
N GLU A 118 11.98 -10.75 -2.64
CA GLU A 118 12.45 -10.84 -4.03
C GLU A 118 12.72 -12.29 -4.44
N ALA A 119 13.42 -13.06 -3.59
CA ALA A 119 13.66 -14.49 -3.83
C ALA A 119 12.39 -15.34 -3.89
N LEU A 120 11.32 -14.92 -3.22
CA LEU A 120 10.00 -15.54 -3.30
C LEU A 120 9.21 -15.11 -4.56
N GLY A 121 9.69 -14.12 -5.32
CA GLY A 121 9.09 -13.66 -6.57
C GLY A 121 8.17 -12.45 -6.42
N ALA A 122 8.34 -11.60 -5.40
CA ALA A 122 7.60 -10.34 -5.31
C ALA A 122 7.82 -9.47 -6.56
N ASP A 123 6.78 -8.77 -7.02
CA ASP A 123 6.84 -7.90 -8.19
C ASP A 123 7.39 -6.50 -7.88
N ALA A 124 7.30 -6.06 -6.63
CA ALA A 124 7.90 -4.83 -6.13
C ALA A 124 8.08 -4.88 -4.60
N ILE A 125 8.97 -4.04 -4.11
CA ILE A 125 9.19 -3.79 -2.69
C ILE A 125 8.55 -2.46 -2.33
N ILE A 126 7.78 -2.43 -1.22
CA ILE A 126 7.37 -1.19 -0.57
C ILE A 126 8.34 -0.97 0.61
N ALA A 127 9.25 -0.02 0.45
CA ALA A 127 10.26 0.33 1.43
C ALA A 127 9.64 1.22 2.53
N VAL A 128 9.25 0.60 3.63
CA VAL A 128 8.59 1.27 4.76
C VAL A 128 9.68 1.86 5.65
N ASN A 129 9.97 3.13 5.47
CA ASN A 129 11.01 3.85 6.20
C ASN A 129 10.52 4.36 7.57
N LYS A 130 11.42 4.97 8.38
CA LYS A 130 11.10 5.43 9.74
C LYS A 130 10.11 6.60 9.81
N GLU A 131 9.92 7.32 8.69
CA GLU A 131 8.99 8.42 8.56
C GLU A 131 7.57 7.95 8.19
N ALA A 132 7.36 6.64 8.00
CA ALA A 132 6.04 6.08 7.70
C ALA A 132 5.15 6.05 8.94
N GLY A 133 3.84 6.19 8.72
CA GLY A 133 2.83 5.87 9.74
C GLY A 133 2.69 4.36 9.96
N GLY A 134 2.11 3.96 11.08
CA GLY A 134 1.84 2.55 11.40
C GLY A 134 3.10 1.77 11.78
N HIS A 135 3.29 0.59 11.20
CA HIS A 135 4.43 -0.30 11.49
C HIS A 135 5.67 0.12 10.71
N ALA A 136 6.23 1.28 11.06
CA ALA A 136 7.41 1.84 10.41
C ALA A 136 8.68 1.05 10.74
N GLY A 137 9.67 1.13 9.82
CA GLY A 137 11.05 0.71 10.09
C GLY A 137 11.81 1.72 10.96
N SER A 138 13.07 1.43 11.24
CA SER A 138 13.96 2.32 11.98
C SER A 138 14.93 3.11 11.09
N THR A 139 15.00 2.78 9.79
CA THR A 139 15.95 3.34 8.83
C THR A 139 15.29 4.46 8.04
N SER A 140 15.99 5.58 7.84
CA SER A 140 15.49 6.70 7.05
C SER A 140 15.40 6.34 5.56
N TYR A 141 14.54 7.05 4.80
CA TYR A 141 14.45 6.84 3.35
C TYR A 141 15.80 7.13 2.66
N MET A 142 16.58 8.08 3.17
CA MET A 142 17.89 8.44 2.61
C MET A 142 18.91 7.30 2.64
N GLU A 143 18.77 6.38 3.59
CA GLU A 143 19.61 5.20 3.72
C GLU A 143 18.94 3.97 3.12
N LEU A 144 17.64 3.75 3.39
CA LEU A 144 16.93 2.54 3.01
C LEU A 144 16.80 2.41 1.50
N ILE A 145 16.39 3.48 0.79
CA ILE A 145 16.16 3.42 -0.66
C ILE A 145 17.45 3.10 -1.43
N PRO A 146 18.57 3.85 -1.27
CA PRO A 146 19.81 3.52 -1.96
C PRO A 146 20.33 2.13 -1.64
N LEU A 147 20.21 1.71 -0.37
CA LEU A 147 20.62 0.39 0.05
C LEU A 147 19.80 -0.71 -0.62
N LEU A 148 18.48 -0.58 -0.68
CA LEU A 148 17.62 -1.52 -1.39
C LEU A 148 17.91 -1.54 -2.90
N LYS A 149 18.15 -0.38 -3.50
CA LYS A 149 18.52 -0.27 -4.93
C LYS A 149 19.84 -0.98 -5.26
N SER A 150 20.79 -1.01 -4.33
CA SER A 150 22.06 -1.72 -4.52
C SER A 150 21.96 -3.24 -4.33
N GLU A 151 20.95 -3.70 -3.58
CA GLU A 151 20.85 -5.08 -3.13
C GLU A 151 19.70 -5.88 -3.78
N CYS A 152 18.75 -5.20 -4.41
CA CYS A 152 17.58 -5.78 -5.06
C CYS A 152 17.45 -5.29 -6.51
N THR A 153 16.81 -6.08 -7.35
CA THR A 153 16.63 -5.80 -8.79
C THR A 153 15.20 -5.38 -9.14
N ILE A 154 14.23 -5.74 -8.32
CA ILE A 154 12.82 -5.40 -8.53
C ILE A 154 12.53 -3.93 -8.11
N PRO A 155 11.44 -3.31 -8.62
CA PRO A 155 11.08 -1.94 -8.31
C PRO A 155 10.96 -1.65 -6.81
N ILE A 156 11.42 -0.47 -6.39
CA ILE A 156 11.37 0.03 -5.01
C ILE A 156 10.37 1.18 -4.92
N ILE A 157 9.31 1.00 -4.15
CA ILE A 157 8.29 2.01 -3.87
C ILE A 157 8.56 2.55 -2.47
N SER A 158 8.86 3.85 -2.33
CA SER A 158 9.10 4.44 -1.01
C SER A 158 7.79 4.72 -0.28
N ALA A 159 7.71 4.34 1.00
CA ALA A 159 6.59 4.60 1.89
C ALA A 159 7.04 5.33 3.14
N GLY A 160 6.42 6.48 3.42
CA GLY A 160 6.69 7.35 4.56
C GLY A 160 7.43 8.64 4.21
N GLY A 161 7.11 9.74 4.92
CA GLY A 161 7.80 11.02 4.82
C GLY A 161 7.45 11.87 3.60
N VAL A 162 6.34 11.63 2.91
CA VAL A 162 5.88 12.46 1.79
C VAL A 162 4.66 13.27 2.21
N GLY A 163 4.86 14.56 2.48
CA GLY A 163 3.80 15.53 2.73
C GLY A 163 3.64 16.57 1.63
N ASN A 164 4.58 16.64 0.69
CA ASN A 164 4.56 17.60 -0.42
C ASN A 164 5.43 17.13 -1.59
N GLY A 165 5.37 17.89 -2.72
CA GLY A 165 6.11 17.57 -3.93
C GLY A 165 7.65 17.64 -3.80
N PHE A 166 8.20 18.44 -2.88
CA PHE A 166 9.65 18.49 -2.65
C PHE A 166 10.15 17.21 -1.99
N GLU A 167 9.40 16.69 -1.03
CA GLU A 167 9.73 15.41 -0.38
C GLU A 167 9.56 14.24 -1.33
N ALA A 168 8.49 14.24 -2.14
CA ALA A 168 8.31 13.27 -3.21
C ALA A 168 9.52 13.24 -4.16
N LYS A 169 9.97 14.42 -4.61
CA LYS A 169 11.15 14.56 -5.47
C LYS A 169 12.41 13.99 -4.83
N LYS A 170 12.67 14.28 -3.54
CA LYS A 170 13.83 13.74 -2.82
C LYS A 170 13.86 12.22 -2.83
N MET A 171 12.72 11.56 -2.61
CA MET A 171 12.67 10.10 -2.61
C MET A 171 12.99 9.50 -3.98
N LEU A 172 12.49 10.14 -5.06
CA LEU A 172 12.83 9.74 -6.43
C LEU A 172 14.33 9.96 -6.73
N GLU A 173 14.91 11.06 -6.28
CA GLU A 173 16.35 11.35 -6.40
C GLU A 173 17.22 10.33 -5.66
N HIS A 174 16.72 9.72 -4.57
CA HIS A 174 17.39 8.61 -3.88
C HIS A 174 17.20 7.25 -4.56
N GLY A 175 16.43 7.20 -5.66
CA GLY A 175 16.29 6.00 -6.49
C GLY A 175 14.97 5.24 -6.31
N ALA A 176 13.96 5.80 -5.64
CA ALA A 176 12.65 5.17 -5.61
C ALA A 176 12.03 5.16 -7.01
N ASP A 177 11.42 4.04 -7.39
CA ASP A 177 10.71 3.87 -8.66
C ASP A 177 9.25 4.33 -8.57
N GLY A 178 8.72 4.49 -7.36
CA GLY A 178 7.37 4.97 -7.06
C GLY A 178 7.21 5.37 -5.60
N LEU A 179 6.04 5.87 -5.25
CA LEU A 179 5.72 6.35 -3.90
C LEU A 179 4.42 5.73 -3.39
N SER A 180 4.40 5.35 -2.11
CA SER A 180 3.19 4.99 -1.37
C SER A 180 2.94 6.06 -0.31
N ILE A 181 1.87 6.83 -0.45
CA ILE A 181 1.61 8.05 0.30
C ILE A 181 0.32 7.88 1.09
N GLY A 182 0.36 8.12 2.40
CA GLY A 182 -0.80 7.97 3.29
C GLY A 182 -1.29 9.29 3.87
N SER A 183 -0.53 9.87 4.78
CA SER A 183 -0.98 10.91 5.72
C SER A 183 -1.67 12.11 5.09
N ILE A 184 -1.19 12.62 3.94
CA ILE A 184 -1.82 13.77 3.26
C ILE A 184 -3.23 13.45 2.75
N PHE A 185 -3.55 12.18 2.50
CA PHE A 185 -4.87 11.76 2.04
C PHE A 185 -5.87 11.54 3.18
N ILE A 186 -5.44 11.59 4.45
CA ILE A 186 -6.36 11.48 5.59
C ILE A 186 -7.35 12.64 5.61
N ALA A 187 -6.91 13.85 5.26
CA ALA A 187 -7.73 15.05 5.26
C ALA A 187 -8.52 15.30 3.97
N CYS A 188 -8.43 14.41 2.97
CA CYS A 188 -9.21 14.57 1.73
C CYS A 188 -10.70 14.27 1.96
N ASN A 189 -11.56 14.78 1.07
CA ASN A 189 -13.01 14.64 1.19
C ASN A 189 -13.45 13.17 1.18
N GLU A 190 -12.76 12.34 0.40
CA GLU A 190 -13.05 10.92 0.17
C GLU A 190 -12.62 10.02 1.32
N SER A 191 -11.84 10.55 2.27
CA SER A 191 -11.40 9.79 3.45
C SER A 191 -12.59 9.39 4.33
N GLY A 192 -12.54 8.17 4.85
CA GLY A 192 -13.60 7.61 5.72
C GLY A 192 -13.65 8.17 7.15
N VAL A 193 -12.75 9.11 7.51
CA VAL A 193 -12.69 9.68 8.87
C VAL A 193 -13.67 10.84 9.05
N SER A 194 -13.97 11.21 10.31
CA SER A 194 -14.88 12.30 10.60
C SER A 194 -14.31 13.68 10.20
N GLU A 195 -15.20 14.65 9.97
CA GLU A 195 -14.80 16.01 9.63
C GLU A 195 -13.96 16.68 10.73
N GLU A 196 -14.24 16.35 12.01
CA GLU A 196 -13.44 16.83 13.14
C GLU A 196 -12.01 16.29 13.06
N TYR A 197 -11.85 15.01 12.68
CA TYR A 197 -10.52 14.42 12.52
C TYR A 197 -9.76 15.03 11.34
N LYS A 198 -10.43 15.27 10.19
CA LYS A 198 -9.83 15.96 9.04
C LYS A 198 -9.36 17.36 9.41
N ARG A 199 -10.18 18.12 10.15
CA ARG A 199 -9.79 19.44 10.65
C ARG A 199 -8.59 19.38 11.57
N ALA A 200 -8.58 18.43 12.51
CA ALA A 200 -7.45 18.25 13.40
C ALA A 200 -6.14 17.97 12.63
N CYS A 201 -6.19 17.18 11.55
CA CYS A 201 -5.03 16.95 10.68
C CYS A 201 -4.52 18.21 9.97
N VAL A 202 -5.36 19.24 9.77
CA VAL A 202 -5.01 20.51 9.15
C VAL A 202 -4.56 21.55 10.18
N ASP A 203 -5.22 21.58 11.35
CA ASP A 203 -5.06 22.65 12.35
C ASP A 203 -3.89 22.38 13.31
N TYR A 204 -3.55 21.11 13.54
CA TYR A 204 -2.49 20.69 14.46
C TYR A 204 -1.21 20.31 13.70
N GLY A 205 -0.06 20.66 14.28
CA GLY A 205 1.28 20.36 13.75
C GLY A 205 2.07 19.43 14.67
N GLU A 206 3.36 19.22 14.38
CA GLU A 206 4.25 18.35 15.14
C GLU A 206 4.43 18.73 16.60
N LYS A 207 4.01 19.93 17.00
CA LYS A 207 4.20 20.46 18.36
C LYS A 207 2.93 20.41 19.22
N ASP A 208 1.84 19.93 18.68
CA ASP A 208 0.56 19.79 19.35
C ASP A 208 0.30 18.33 19.73
#